data_927966ffcc79525d20ac42d137b120f8
#
_entry.id   927966ffcc79525d20ac42d137b120f8
#
_cell.length_a   1.000
_cell.length_b   1.000
_cell.length_c   1.000
_cell.angle_alpha   90.00
_cell.angle_beta   90.00
_cell.angle_gamma   90.00
#
_symmetry.space_group_name_H-M   'P 1'
#
loop_
_entity.id
_entity.type
_entity.pdbx_description
1 polymer ?
#
loop_
_entity_poly.entity_id
_entity_poly.type
_entity_poly.pdbx_seq_one_letter_code
_entity_poly.pdbx_strand_id
1 'polypeptide(L)'
;MVANRELDNKAEIMIVIEHLGDVQPGQKCSAVFFDRQKIRAEQEFHAKLYSQNGVHDPEILHAMVEANVPGDPYWLVSIKPAQGAYGEPRFCKVDHRTRKVLPERS
;
A
#
# COMPACT_ATOMS: atom_id res chain seq x y z
N MET A 1 -13.96 10.72 12.25
CA MET A 1 -13.40 11.86 12.94
C MET A 1 -11.96 12.07 12.53
N VAL A 2 -11.61 13.30 12.21
CA VAL A 2 -10.28 13.63 11.68
C VAL A 2 -9.18 13.27 12.69
N ALA A 3 -9.40 13.62 13.97
CA ALA A 3 -8.42 13.34 15.01
C ALA A 3 -8.11 11.85 15.16
N ASN A 4 -9.14 11.00 15.08
CA ASN A 4 -8.95 9.56 15.17
C ASN A 4 -8.19 9.00 13.98
N ARG A 5 -8.45 9.56 12.79
CA ARG A 5 -7.72 9.15 11.58
C ARG A 5 -6.24 9.48 11.67
N GLU A 6 -5.91 10.63 12.22
CA GLU A 6 -4.51 11.02 12.41
C GLU A 6 -3.80 10.08 13.37
N LEU A 7 -4.48 9.69 14.45
CA LEU A 7 -3.92 8.73 15.40
C LEU A 7 -3.71 7.36 14.75
N ASP A 8 -4.69 6.91 13.97
CA ASP A 8 -4.57 5.65 13.25
C ASP A 8 -3.45 5.68 12.23
N ASN A 9 -3.32 6.79 11.50
CA ASN A 9 -2.25 6.97 10.55
C ASN A 9 -0.87 6.88 11.22
N LYS A 10 -0.73 7.47 12.38
CA LYS A 10 0.53 7.41 13.15
C LYS A 10 0.84 5.99 13.59
N ALA A 11 -0.16 5.24 14.03
CA ALA A 11 0.02 3.85 14.44
C ALA A 11 0.51 2.99 13.28
N GLU A 12 -0.08 3.15 12.10
CA GLU A 12 0.31 2.38 10.93
C GLU A 12 1.72 2.76 10.46
N ILE A 13 2.05 4.04 10.50
CA ILE A 13 3.39 4.51 10.16
C ILE A 13 4.42 3.91 11.12
N MET A 14 4.13 3.88 12.41
CA MET A 14 5.04 3.31 13.40
C MET A 14 5.27 1.81 13.18
N ILE A 15 4.23 1.08 12.81
CA ILE A 15 4.35 -0.34 12.47
C ILE A 15 5.36 -0.53 11.33
N VAL A 16 5.26 0.28 10.30
CA VAL A 16 6.17 0.19 9.15
C VAL A 16 7.59 0.60 9.53
N ILE A 17 7.74 1.67 10.30
CA ILE A 17 9.06 2.11 10.74
C ILE A 17 9.77 1.01 11.52
N GLU A 18 9.07 0.36 12.44
CA GLU A 18 9.62 -0.76 13.21
C GLU A 18 9.97 -1.95 12.32
N HIS A 19 9.10 -2.26 11.38
CA HIS A 19 9.29 -3.39 10.46
C HIS A 19 10.54 -3.19 9.59
N LEU A 20 10.72 -1.99 9.04
CA LEU A 20 11.86 -1.71 8.16
C LEU A 20 13.17 -1.55 8.92
N GLY A 21 13.14 -0.89 10.05
CA GLY A 21 14.31 -0.72 10.92
C GLY A 21 15.36 0.28 10.42
N ASP A 22 15.22 0.80 9.22
CA ASP A 22 16.23 1.66 8.60
C ASP A 22 15.70 3.04 8.20
N VAL A 23 14.53 3.42 8.70
CA VAL A 23 13.95 4.73 8.41
C VAL A 23 14.69 5.81 9.20
N GLN A 24 15.20 6.79 8.49
CA GLN A 24 16.03 7.84 9.08
C GLN A 24 15.20 9.06 9.49
N PRO A 25 15.66 9.83 10.49
CA PRO A 25 15.04 11.11 10.79
C PRO A 25 15.05 12.02 9.56
N GLY A 26 13.99 12.78 9.38
CA GLY A 26 13.85 13.68 8.23
C GLY A 26 13.13 13.06 7.04
N GLN A 27 12.99 11.75 6.98
CA GLN A 27 12.17 11.12 5.97
C GLN A 27 10.70 11.38 6.28
N LYS A 28 9.92 11.66 5.24
CA LYS A 28 8.50 11.94 5.41
C LYS A 28 7.68 10.67 5.21
N CYS A 29 6.85 10.37 6.19
CA CYS A 29 5.97 9.21 6.14
C CYS A 29 4.53 9.68 6.08
N SER A 30 3.73 8.99 5.27
CA SER A 30 2.30 9.23 5.19
C SER A 30 1.58 7.89 5.03
N ALA A 31 0.30 7.87 5.38
CA ALA A 31 -0.49 6.66 5.26
C ALA A 31 -1.84 7.01 4.66
N VAL A 32 -2.31 6.15 3.76
CA VAL A 32 -3.62 6.29 3.12
C VAL A 32 -4.38 4.99 3.36
N PHE A 33 -5.61 5.11 3.84
CA PHE A 33 -6.46 3.95 4.07
C PHE A 33 -7.18 3.56 2.78
N PHE A 34 -7.07 2.27 2.44
CA PHE A 34 -7.81 1.68 1.33
C PHE A 34 -8.96 0.85 1.88
N ASP A 35 -10.16 1.41 1.81
CA ASP A 35 -11.38 0.68 2.16
C ASP A 35 -11.80 -0.24 1.01
N ARG A 36 -12.87 -0.99 1.19
CA ARG A 36 -13.33 -1.94 0.17
C ARG A 36 -13.68 -1.27 -1.15
N GLN A 37 -14.19 -0.06 -1.12
CA GLN A 37 -14.53 0.67 -2.33
C GLN A 37 -13.29 1.07 -3.13
N LYS A 38 -12.26 1.57 -2.43
CA LYS A 38 -11.00 1.90 -3.06
C LYS A 38 -10.28 0.67 -3.59
N ILE A 39 -10.34 -0.45 -2.85
CA ILE A 39 -9.76 -1.71 -3.30
C ILE A 39 -10.42 -2.18 -4.58
N ARG A 40 -11.74 -2.08 -4.67
CA ARG A 40 -12.46 -2.47 -5.88
C ARG A 40 -12.04 -1.61 -7.08
N ALA A 41 -11.89 -0.31 -6.86
CA ALA A 41 -11.43 0.59 -7.91
C ALA A 41 -10.00 0.25 -8.37
N GLU A 42 -9.12 -0.11 -7.43
CA GLU A 42 -7.76 -0.54 -7.75
C GLU A 42 -7.76 -1.86 -8.54
N GLN A 43 -8.60 -2.79 -8.15
CA GLN A 43 -8.74 -4.07 -8.86
C GLN A 43 -9.20 -3.84 -10.30
N GLU A 44 -10.17 -2.98 -10.50
CA GLU A 44 -10.66 -2.65 -11.83
C GLU A 44 -9.60 -1.95 -12.68
N PHE A 45 -8.84 -1.05 -12.07
CA PHE A 45 -7.75 -0.37 -12.75
C PHE A 45 -6.68 -1.35 -13.21
N HIS A 46 -6.25 -2.24 -12.34
CA HIS A 46 -5.25 -3.24 -12.67
C HIS A 46 -5.73 -4.22 -13.74
N ALA A 47 -6.98 -4.66 -13.64
CA ALA A 47 -7.57 -5.55 -14.63
C ALA A 47 -7.58 -4.90 -16.02
N LYS A 48 -7.96 -3.63 -16.08
CA LYS A 48 -7.99 -2.89 -17.33
C LYS A 48 -6.56 -2.71 -17.90
N LEU A 49 -5.61 -2.40 -17.04
CA LEU A 49 -4.22 -2.22 -17.45
C LEU A 49 -3.63 -3.52 -18.03
N TYR A 50 -3.84 -4.64 -17.35
CA TYR A 50 -3.34 -5.92 -17.83
C TYR A 50 -4.01 -6.35 -19.13
N SER A 51 -5.32 -6.11 -19.24
CA SER A 51 -6.05 -6.39 -20.46
C SER A 51 -5.52 -5.58 -21.64
N GLN A 52 -5.21 -4.31 -21.42
CA GLN A 52 -4.63 -3.45 -22.44
C GLN A 52 -3.24 -3.92 -22.86
N ASN A 53 -2.54 -4.62 -21.99
CA ASN A 53 -1.21 -5.17 -22.23
C ASN A 53 -1.24 -6.61 -22.76
N GLY A 54 -2.40 -7.11 -23.16
CA GLY A 54 -2.50 -8.38 -23.86
C GLY A 54 -2.96 -9.56 -23.00
N VAL A 55 -3.28 -9.35 -21.73
CA VAL A 55 -3.77 -10.42 -20.87
C VAL A 55 -5.29 -10.52 -21.02
N HIS A 56 -5.76 -11.52 -21.75
CA HIS A 56 -7.17 -11.68 -22.07
C HIS A 56 -7.82 -12.92 -21.44
N ASP A 57 -7.02 -13.84 -20.92
CA ASP A 57 -7.56 -15.01 -20.21
C ASP A 57 -8.12 -14.57 -18.86
N PRO A 58 -9.43 -14.76 -18.59
CA PRO A 58 -10.04 -14.29 -17.33
C PRO A 58 -9.40 -14.88 -16.08
N GLU A 59 -8.97 -16.13 -16.10
CA GLU A 59 -8.36 -16.76 -14.94
C GLU A 59 -7.00 -16.18 -14.64
N ILE A 60 -6.18 -15.97 -15.68
CA ILE A 60 -4.86 -15.36 -15.54
C ILE A 60 -5.01 -13.91 -15.07
N LEU A 61 -5.93 -13.18 -15.67
CA LEU A 61 -6.20 -11.80 -15.32
C LEU A 61 -6.58 -11.67 -13.83
N HIS A 62 -7.50 -12.53 -13.39
CA HIS A 62 -7.94 -12.53 -11.99
C HIS A 62 -6.78 -12.84 -11.03
N ALA A 63 -5.98 -13.84 -11.36
CA ALA A 63 -4.82 -14.20 -10.55
C ALA A 63 -3.79 -13.06 -10.45
N MET A 64 -3.56 -12.35 -11.55
CA MET A 64 -2.64 -11.22 -11.56
C MET A 64 -3.17 -10.07 -10.70
N VAL A 65 -4.46 -9.79 -10.77
CA VAL A 65 -5.06 -8.75 -9.94
C VAL A 65 -4.96 -9.14 -8.45
N GLU A 66 -5.29 -10.37 -8.10
CA GLU A 66 -5.19 -10.83 -6.71
C GLU A 66 -3.77 -10.77 -6.18
N ALA A 67 -2.79 -11.04 -7.03
CA ALA A 67 -1.39 -11.00 -6.62
C ALA A 67 -0.91 -9.58 -6.31
N ASN A 68 -1.51 -8.55 -6.90
CA ASN A 68 -1.04 -7.18 -6.81
C ASN A 68 -1.92 -6.26 -5.98
N VAL A 69 -3.17 -6.62 -5.76
CA VAL A 69 -4.11 -5.79 -4.98
C VAL A 69 -4.66 -6.62 -3.84
N PRO A 70 -4.41 -6.22 -2.58
CA PRO A 70 -4.99 -6.93 -1.44
C PRO A 70 -6.51 -6.95 -1.50
N GLY A 71 -7.12 -8.05 -1.05
CA GLY A 71 -8.58 -8.19 -1.05
C GLY A 71 -9.27 -7.57 0.14
N ASP A 72 -8.55 -7.33 1.23
CA ASP A 72 -9.08 -6.78 2.47
C ASP A 72 -8.56 -5.37 2.70
N PRO A 73 -9.27 -4.54 3.48
CA PRO A 73 -8.83 -3.18 3.78
C PRO A 73 -7.41 -3.12 4.32
N TYR A 74 -6.65 -2.17 3.85
CA TYR A 74 -5.26 -2.01 4.23
C TYR A 74 -4.84 -0.55 4.21
N TRP A 75 -3.69 -0.27 4.83
CA TRP A 75 -3.05 1.04 4.81
C TRP A 75 -1.86 1.00 3.87
N LEU A 76 -1.78 1.96 2.97
CA LEU A 76 -0.59 2.16 2.15
C LEU A 76 0.26 3.21 2.82
N VAL A 77 1.42 2.80 3.32
CA VAL A 77 2.37 3.69 3.98
C VAL A 77 3.46 4.04 2.99
N SER A 78 3.66 5.34 2.79
CA SER A 78 4.68 5.86 1.89
C SER A 78 5.78 6.51 2.71
N ILE A 79 7.03 6.22 2.37
CA ILE A 79 8.20 6.81 3.02
C ILE A 79 9.02 7.49 1.94
N LYS A 80 9.06 8.82 1.99
CA LYS A 80 9.78 9.63 1.02
C LYS A 80 11.16 9.95 1.53
N PRO A 81 12.16 10.12 0.64
CA PRO A 81 13.49 10.56 1.05
C PRO A 81 13.44 11.89 1.80
N ALA A 82 14.42 12.12 2.65
CA ALA A 82 14.56 13.42 3.32
C ALA A 82 14.75 14.52 2.29
N GLN A 83 14.38 15.74 2.64
CA GLN A 83 14.50 16.89 1.75
C GLN A 83 15.97 17.06 1.32
N GLY A 84 16.18 17.14 0.00
CA GLY A 84 17.52 17.27 -0.57
C GLY A 84 18.23 15.95 -0.79
N ALA A 85 17.68 14.83 -0.32
CA ALA A 85 18.26 13.52 -0.55
C ALA A 85 17.73 12.90 -1.84
N TYR A 86 18.54 12.07 -2.45
CA TYR A 86 18.13 11.30 -3.64
C TYR A 86 17.57 9.96 -3.23
N GLY A 87 16.68 9.43 -4.05
CA GLY A 87 16.12 8.12 -3.86
C GLY A 87 14.65 8.08 -4.23
N GLU A 88 14.14 6.87 -4.38
CA GLU A 88 12.73 6.66 -4.68
C GLU A 88 11.94 6.48 -3.40
N PRO A 89 10.66 6.87 -3.39
CA PRO A 89 9.80 6.59 -2.24
C PRO A 89 9.65 5.08 -2.06
N ARG A 90 9.53 4.66 -0.81
CA ARG A 90 9.25 3.28 -0.44
C ARG A 90 7.79 3.17 -0.05
N PHE A 91 7.19 2.03 -0.34
CA PHE A 91 5.79 1.78 -0.02
C PHE A 91 5.65 0.45 0.72
N CYS A 92 4.84 0.46 1.76
CA CYS A 92 4.49 -0.74 2.51
C CYS A 92 2.99 -0.78 2.71
N LYS A 93 2.43 -1.98 2.70
CA LYS A 93 1.01 -2.18 2.98
C LYS A 93 0.85 -2.84 4.33
N VAL A 94 -0.07 -2.32 5.13
CA VAL A 94 -0.37 -2.87 6.46
C VAL A 94 -1.83 -3.31 6.48
N ASP A 95 -2.06 -4.57 6.80
CA ASP A 95 -3.41 -5.08 6.90
C ASP A 95 -4.16 -4.37 8.04
N HIS A 96 -5.35 -3.86 7.73
CA HIS A 96 -6.11 -3.08 8.70
C HIS A 96 -6.58 -3.91 9.89
N ARG A 97 -6.95 -5.15 9.66
CA ARG A 97 -7.47 -6.02 10.70
C ARG A 97 -6.39 -6.61 11.59
N THR A 98 -5.33 -7.14 10.98
CA THR A 98 -4.27 -7.83 11.73
C THR A 98 -3.16 -6.92 12.18
N ARG A 99 -3.06 -5.73 11.63
CA ARG A 99 -2.00 -4.75 11.91
C ARG A 99 -0.61 -5.25 11.55
N LYS A 100 -0.54 -6.19 10.61
CA LYS A 100 0.73 -6.74 10.14
C LYS A 100 1.09 -6.20 8.78
N VAL A 101 2.39 -6.00 8.55
CA VAL A 101 2.89 -5.60 7.24
C VAL A 101 2.70 -6.76 6.28
N LEU A 102 2.08 -6.48 5.14
CA LEU A 102 1.85 -7.47 4.12
C LEU A 102 3.15 -7.76 3.35
N PRO A 103 3.37 -9.02 2.93
CA PRO A 103 4.57 -9.35 2.16
C PRO A 103 4.63 -8.56 0.85
N GLU A 104 5.83 -8.13 0.49
CA GLU A 104 6.07 -7.51 -0.80
C GLU A 104 5.98 -8.57 -1.90
N ARG A 105 5.33 -8.20 -2.99
CA ARG A 105 5.24 -9.04 -4.18
C ARG A 105 6.26 -8.58 -5.20
N SER A 106 7.11 -9.46 -5.60
CA SER A 106 8.09 -9.18 -6.62
C SER A 106 7.63 -9.67 -7.99
#